data_7950501981ce6af06f4300f8a1b6fa4c
#
_entry.id   7950501981ce6af06f4300f8a1b6fa4c
#
_cell.length_a   1.000
_cell.length_b   1.000
_cell.length_c   1.000
_cell.angle_alpha   90.00
_cell.angle_beta   90.00
_cell.angle_gamma   90.00
#
_symmetry.space_group_name_H-M   'P 1'
#
loop_
_entity.id
_entity.type
_entity.pdbx_description
1 polymer ?
#
loop_
_entity_poly.entity_id
_entity_poly.type
_entity_poly.pdbx_seq_one_letter_code
_entity_poly.pdbx_strand_id
1 'polypeptide(L)'
;MAGSAYDALLQEVYRINDIGRALSVLSWDREVNMPASGDSARVQQMTTLRQLLHQYATSDAFGEAIEAAAAELAGLPDDDDRSCLIRVLRRDLVRSRKLSEAFVLDLSRVGARAWTAWKQAREADDFGSFQPHLARLIELQREMAERYGYDD
;
A
#
# COMPACT_ATOMS: atom_id res chain seq x y z
N MET A 1 -10.72 32.25 4.02
CA MET A 1 -10.93 31.55 5.30
C MET A 1 -9.97 30.39 5.33
N ALA A 2 -9.17 30.22 6.37
CA ALA A 2 -8.35 29.02 6.52
C ALA A 2 -9.32 27.83 6.66
N GLY A 3 -9.13 26.79 5.86
CA GLY A 3 -9.90 25.55 5.98
C GLY A 3 -9.68 24.91 7.34
N SER A 4 -10.60 24.04 7.79
CA SER A 4 -10.43 23.31 9.04
C SER A 4 -9.23 22.34 8.97
N ALA A 5 -8.66 21.97 10.11
CA ALA A 5 -7.58 20.97 10.14
C ALA A 5 -8.08 19.62 9.62
N TYR A 6 -9.34 19.30 9.88
CA TYR A 6 -9.97 18.11 9.34
C TYR A 6 -10.11 18.15 7.80
N ASP A 7 -10.49 19.29 7.21
CA ASP A 7 -10.55 19.44 5.75
C ASP A 7 -9.16 19.30 5.12
N ALA A 8 -8.13 19.86 5.75
CA ALA A 8 -6.75 19.71 5.30
C ALA A 8 -6.31 18.23 5.33
N LEU A 9 -6.64 17.49 6.40
CA LEU A 9 -6.41 16.05 6.49
C LEU A 9 -7.12 15.29 5.36
N LEU A 10 -8.38 15.61 5.07
CA LEU A 10 -9.13 14.95 4.00
C LEU A 10 -8.46 15.14 2.62
N GLN A 11 -7.84 16.30 2.36
CA GLN A 11 -7.08 16.51 1.12
C GLN A 11 -5.88 15.55 1.00
N GLU A 12 -5.15 15.31 2.10
CA GLU A 12 -4.06 14.33 2.10
C GLU A 12 -4.59 12.89 1.92
N VAL A 13 -5.70 12.54 2.58
CA VAL A 13 -6.36 11.24 2.42
C VAL A 13 -6.81 11.03 0.96
N TYR A 14 -7.39 12.04 0.33
CA TYR A 14 -7.80 11.96 -1.07
C TYR A 14 -6.59 11.75 -2.00
N ARG A 15 -5.49 12.47 -1.79
CA ARG A 15 -4.26 12.31 -2.57
C ARG A 15 -3.72 10.87 -2.47
N ILE A 16 -3.65 10.32 -1.26
CA ILE A 16 -3.21 8.94 -1.01
C ILE A 16 -4.15 7.94 -1.71
N ASN A 17 -5.47 8.14 -1.58
CA ASN A 17 -6.46 7.28 -2.20
C ASN A 17 -6.42 7.35 -3.73
N ASP A 18 -6.20 8.52 -4.33
CA ASP A 18 -6.14 8.67 -5.78
C ASP A 18 -4.94 7.94 -6.38
N ILE A 19 -3.77 7.97 -5.71
CA ILE A 19 -2.62 7.15 -6.11
C ILE A 19 -2.97 5.65 -6.00
N GLY A 20 -3.62 5.23 -4.92
CA GLY A 20 -4.06 3.85 -4.73
C GLY A 20 -5.06 3.38 -5.79
N ARG A 21 -6.01 4.23 -6.15
CA ARG A 21 -6.99 3.97 -7.23
C ARG A 21 -6.33 3.89 -8.60
N ALA A 22 -5.36 4.78 -8.88
CA ALA A 22 -4.57 4.70 -10.11
C ALA A 22 -3.82 3.37 -10.22
N LEU A 23 -3.20 2.91 -9.11
CA LEU A 23 -2.59 1.58 -9.03
C LEU A 23 -3.57 0.46 -9.31
N SER A 24 -4.80 0.54 -8.81
CA SER A 24 -5.85 -0.46 -9.04
C SER A 24 -6.24 -0.54 -10.52
N VAL A 25 -6.37 0.61 -11.19
CA VAL A 25 -6.65 0.67 -12.64
C VAL A 25 -5.50 0.07 -13.46
N LEU A 26 -4.25 0.40 -13.12
CA LEU A 26 -3.07 -0.16 -13.80
C LEU A 26 -2.95 -1.67 -13.58
N SER A 27 -3.32 -2.17 -12.38
CA SER A 27 -3.34 -3.61 -12.09
C SER A 27 -4.40 -4.32 -12.91
N TRP A 28 -5.60 -3.77 -12.97
CA TRP A 28 -6.70 -4.31 -13.78
C TRP A 28 -6.34 -4.34 -15.27
N ASP A 29 -5.80 -3.23 -15.81
CA ASP A 29 -5.40 -3.15 -17.22
C ASP A 29 -4.28 -4.16 -17.55
N ARG A 30 -3.35 -4.37 -16.64
CA ARG A 30 -2.29 -5.39 -16.77
C ARG A 30 -2.86 -6.80 -16.94
N GLU A 31 -3.96 -7.09 -16.26
CA GLU A 31 -4.57 -8.43 -16.29
C GLU A 31 -5.48 -8.65 -17.50
N VAL A 32 -6.12 -7.58 -18.00
CA VAL A 32 -7.23 -7.70 -18.96
C VAL A 32 -6.82 -7.28 -20.37
N ASN A 33 -6.10 -6.16 -20.52
CA ASN A 33 -5.89 -5.55 -21.84
C ASN A 33 -4.43 -5.47 -22.28
N MET A 34 -3.48 -5.48 -21.34
CA MET A 34 -2.08 -5.16 -21.64
C MET A 34 -1.40 -6.30 -22.44
N PRO A 35 -0.76 -6.00 -23.58
CA PRO A 35 0.02 -6.98 -24.32
C PRO A 35 1.26 -7.41 -23.51
N ALA A 36 1.72 -8.65 -23.66
CA ALA A 36 2.85 -9.21 -22.92
C ALA A 36 4.14 -8.36 -23.04
N SER A 37 4.36 -7.72 -24.18
CA SER A 37 5.49 -6.81 -24.41
C SER A 37 5.49 -5.56 -23.51
N GLY A 38 4.37 -5.19 -22.93
CA GLY A 38 4.21 -4.04 -22.03
C GLY A 38 4.52 -4.33 -20.55
N ASP A 39 4.69 -5.61 -20.16
CA ASP A 39 4.74 -6.01 -18.75
C ASP A 39 5.87 -5.34 -17.94
N SER A 40 7.06 -5.24 -18.49
CA SER A 40 8.21 -4.64 -17.79
C SER A 40 7.99 -3.15 -17.50
N ALA A 41 7.46 -2.40 -18.47
CA ALA A 41 7.16 -0.98 -18.29
C ALA A 41 6.04 -0.77 -17.25
N ARG A 42 4.99 -1.63 -17.28
CA ARG A 42 3.89 -1.57 -16.34
C ARG A 42 4.35 -1.89 -14.91
N VAL A 43 5.19 -2.90 -14.73
CA VAL A 43 5.79 -3.22 -13.42
C VAL A 43 6.56 -2.02 -12.88
N GLN A 44 7.35 -1.34 -13.72
CA GLN A 44 8.09 -0.15 -13.32
C GLN A 44 7.15 1.01 -12.90
N GLN A 45 6.10 1.29 -13.67
CA GLN A 45 5.10 2.32 -13.35
C GLN A 45 4.43 2.04 -12.01
N MET A 46 3.96 0.81 -11.82
CA MET A 46 3.29 0.41 -10.56
C MET A 46 4.25 0.46 -9.36
N THR A 47 5.52 0.11 -9.55
CA THR A 47 6.54 0.21 -8.51
C THR A 47 6.76 1.66 -8.07
N THR A 48 6.90 2.58 -9.03
CA THR A 48 7.04 4.02 -8.75
C THR A 48 5.84 4.57 -7.99
N LEU A 49 4.62 4.22 -8.42
CA LEU A 49 3.40 4.68 -7.72
C LEU A 49 3.27 4.09 -6.31
N ARG A 50 3.67 2.82 -6.10
CA ARG A 50 3.70 2.22 -4.75
C ARG A 50 4.71 2.91 -3.85
N GLN A 51 5.87 3.28 -4.38
CA GLN A 51 6.87 4.05 -3.65
C GLN A 51 6.31 5.41 -3.23
N LEU A 52 5.71 6.16 -4.15
CA LEU A 52 5.07 7.45 -3.86
C LEU A 52 3.95 7.29 -2.82
N LEU A 53 3.09 6.29 -2.98
CA LEU A 53 2.02 5.99 -2.03
C LEU A 53 2.57 5.76 -0.62
N HIS A 54 3.63 4.95 -0.50
CA HIS A 54 4.29 4.69 0.77
C HIS A 54 4.88 5.98 1.38
N GLN A 55 5.59 6.77 0.59
CA GLN A 55 6.18 8.04 1.03
C GLN A 55 5.12 9.02 1.55
N TYR A 56 4.01 9.19 0.85
CA TYR A 56 2.91 10.05 1.32
C TYR A 56 2.26 9.48 2.60
N ALA A 57 1.94 8.19 2.62
CA ALA A 57 1.25 7.55 3.73
C ALA A 57 2.11 7.43 5.01
N THR A 58 3.44 7.60 4.92
CA THR A 58 4.37 7.55 6.07
C THR A 58 5.00 8.88 6.42
N SER A 59 4.69 9.95 5.67
CA SER A 59 5.28 11.28 5.84
C SER A 59 4.95 11.88 7.21
N ASP A 60 5.85 12.72 7.72
CA ASP A 60 5.61 13.47 8.94
C ASP A 60 4.46 14.47 8.75
N ALA A 61 4.37 15.09 7.59
CA ALA A 61 3.28 16.00 7.25
C ALA A 61 1.89 15.33 7.34
N PHE A 62 1.77 14.05 6.91
CA PHE A 62 0.53 13.30 7.06
C PHE A 62 0.24 12.99 8.53
N GLY A 63 1.27 12.64 9.32
CA GLY A 63 1.12 12.44 10.77
C GLY A 63 0.69 13.72 11.48
N GLU A 64 1.30 14.86 11.17
CA GLU A 64 0.93 16.18 11.73
C GLU A 64 -0.50 16.56 11.37
N ALA A 65 -0.94 16.30 10.13
CA ALA A 65 -2.32 16.56 9.71
C ALA A 65 -3.34 15.71 10.50
N ILE A 66 -3.02 14.43 10.78
CA ILE A 66 -3.85 13.55 11.61
C ILE A 66 -3.97 14.13 13.02
N GLU A 67 -2.86 14.55 13.64
CA GLU A 67 -2.87 15.06 15.01
C GLU A 67 -3.55 16.43 15.12
N ALA A 68 -3.37 17.31 14.13
CA ALA A 68 -4.08 18.60 14.08
C ALA A 68 -5.60 18.41 13.97
N ALA A 69 -6.05 17.50 13.09
CA ALA A 69 -7.48 17.17 12.97
C ALA A 69 -8.02 16.51 14.26
N ALA A 70 -7.24 15.64 14.91
CA ALA A 70 -7.61 15.02 16.17
C ALA A 70 -7.80 16.06 17.29
N ALA A 71 -6.92 17.05 17.36
CA ALA A 71 -7.03 18.14 18.35
C ALA A 71 -8.29 19.00 18.11
N GLU A 72 -8.61 19.30 16.83
CA GLU A 72 -9.83 20.03 16.46
C GLU A 72 -11.11 19.27 16.85
N LEU A 73 -11.08 17.92 16.72
CA LEU A 73 -12.23 17.05 16.94
C LEU A 73 -12.30 16.45 18.36
N ALA A 74 -11.45 16.89 19.30
CA ALA A 74 -11.30 16.30 20.63
C ALA A 74 -12.60 16.29 21.50
N GLY A 75 -13.63 17.05 21.12
CA GLY A 75 -14.92 17.08 21.82
C GLY A 75 -15.99 16.16 21.22
N LEU A 76 -15.68 15.43 20.17
CA LEU A 76 -16.65 14.55 19.51
C LEU A 76 -16.70 13.17 20.19
N PRO A 77 -17.87 12.49 20.13
CA PRO A 77 -17.99 11.10 20.58
C PRO A 77 -17.02 10.15 19.85
N ASP A 78 -16.64 9.07 20.52
CA ASP A 78 -15.73 8.07 19.95
C ASP A 78 -16.33 7.31 18.74
N ASP A 79 -17.65 7.25 18.62
CA ASP A 79 -18.41 6.64 17.55
C ASP A 79 -18.77 7.60 16.40
N ASP A 80 -18.40 8.89 16.51
CA ASP A 80 -18.50 9.83 15.38
C ASP A 80 -17.58 9.36 14.24
N ASP A 81 -18.08 9.39 13.00
CA ASP A 81 -17.34 8.93 11.81
C ASP A 81 -15.97 9.60 11.67
N ARG A 82 -15.84 10.88 12.04
CA ARG A 82 -14.58 11.63 12.00
C ARG A 82 -13.60 11.13 13.05
N SER A 83 -14.07 10.84 14.27
CA SER A 83 -13.27 10.24 15.34
C SER A 83 -12.81 8.84 14.95
N CYS A 84 -13.70 8.05 14.33
CA CYS A 84 -13.38 6.73 13.79
C CYS A 84 -12.31 6.83 12.69
N LEU A 85 -12.44 7.77 11.75
CA LEU A 85 -11.46 7.99 10.70
C LEU A 85 -10.07 8.29 11.27
N ILE A 86 -9.97 9.24 12.22
CA ILE A 86 -8.71 9.58 12.89
C ILE A 86 -8.06 8.35 13.52
N ARG A 87 -8.83 7.53 14.24
CA ARG A 87 -8.33 6.30 14.87
C ARG A 87 -7.79 5.30 13.86
N VAL A 88 -8.49 5.12 12.74
CA VAL A 88 -8.04 4.24 11.64
C VAL A 88 -6.77 4.77 11.01
N LEU A 89 -6.70 6.06 10.68
CA LEU A 89 -5.53 6.67 10.05
C LEU A 89 -4.28 6.61 10.94
N ARG A 90 -4.42 6.86 12.26
CA ARG A 90 -3.32 6.69 13.22
C ARG A 90 -2.77 5.27 13.22
N ARG A 91 -3.66 4.27 13.32
CA ARG A 91 -3.28 2.86 13.29
C ARG A 91 -2.54 2.52 11.99
N ASP A 92 -3.07 2.97 10.86
CA ASP A 92 -2.51 2.64 9.55
C ASP A 92 -1.18 3.37 9.31
N LEU A 93 -1.02 4.61 9.78
CA LEU A 93 0.25 5.34 9.77
C LEU A 93 1.32 4.58 10.59
N VAL A 94 0.99 4.18 11.83
CA VAL A 94 1.92 3.43 12.69
C VAL A 94 2.34 2.12 12.03
N ARG A 95 1.41 1.38 11.42
CA ARG A 95 1.71 0.14 10.70
C ARG A 95 2.60 0.41 9.48
N SER A 96 2.25 1.39 8.67
CA SER A 96 3.00 1.71 7.45
C SER A 96 4.44 2.14 7.76
N ARG A 97 4.67 2.87 8.85
CA ARG A 97 6.00 3.29 9.30
C ARG A 97 6.89 2.14 9.80
N LYS A 98 6.32 0.99 10.14
CA LYS A 98 7.09 -0.22 10.48
C LYS A 98 7.75 -0.87 9.27
N LEU A 99 7.29 -0.56 8.07
CA LEU A 99 7.82 -1.09 6.81
C LEU A 99 8.77 -0.06 6.18
N SER A 100 10.04 -0.42 6.01
CA SER A 100 10.97 0.44 5.29
C SER A 100 10.62 0.51 3.79
N GLU A 101 10.99 1.62 3.15
CA GLU A 101 10.82 1.80 1.71
C GLU A 101 11.47 0.65 0.91
N ALA A 102 12.68 0.24 1.30
CA ALA A 102 13.38 -0.88 0.68
C ALA A 102 12.57 -2.19 0.75
N PHE A 103 11.94 -2.47 1.89
CA PHE A 103 11.08 -3.64 2.07
C PHE A 103 9.84 -3.57 1.17
N VAL A 104 9.17 -2.42 1.12
CA VAL A 104 7.99 -2.21 0.26
C VAL A 104 8.34 -2.38 -1.22
N LEU A 105 9.50 -1.88 -1.65
CA LEU A 105 10.00 -2.06 -3.01
C LEU A 105 10.33 -3.54 -3.32
N ASP A 106 10.99 -4.26 -2.40
CA ASP A 106 11.29 -5.68 -2.58
C ASP A 106 10.00 -6.50 -2.67
N LEU A 107 9.06 -6.31 -1.75
CA LEU A 107 7.75 -6.95 -1.78
C LEU A 107 7.02 -6.71 -3.12
N SER A 108 7.06 -5.48 -3.63
CA SER A 108 6.46 -5.13 -4.91
C SER A 108 7.12 -5.88 -6.08
N ARG A 109 8.46 -5.93 -6.13
CA ARG A 109 9.22 -6.60 -7.19
C ARG A 109 9.03 -8.11 -7.16
N VAL A 110 9.11 -8.70 -5.97
CA VAL A 110 8.91 -10.15 -5.77
C VAL A 110 7.48 -10.53 -6.15
N GLY A 111 6.48 -9.75 -5.71
CA GLY A 111 5.08 -9.98 -6.07
C GLY A 111 4.85 -9.93 -7.59
N ALA A 112 5.43 -8.95 -8.28
CA ALA A 112 5.30 -8.82 -9.73
C ALA A 112 5.93 -10.02 -10.48
N ARG A 113 7.12 -10.48 -10.05
CA ARG A 113 7.80 -11.66 -10.63
C ARG A 113 7.02 -12.94 -10.35
N ALA A 114 6.54 -13.10 -9.12
CA ALA A 114 5.74 -14.26 -8.73
C ALA A 114 4.44 -14.37 -9.54
N TRP A 115 3.79 -13.23 -9.81
CA TRP A 115 2.60 -13.16 -10.66
C TRP A 115 2.88 -13.70 -12.09
N THR A 116 3.95 -13.22 -12.72
CA THR A 116 4.33 -13.67 -14.05
C THR A 116 4.68 -15.16 -14.07
N ALA A 117 5.48 -15.62 -13.10
CA ALA A 117 5.82 -17.04 -12.95
C ALA A 117 4.59 -17.92 -12.70
N TRP A 118 3.64 -17.45 -11.87
CA TRP A 118 2.40 -18.17 -11.62
C TRP A 118 1.56 -18.37 -12.89
N LYS A 119 1.43 -17.32 -13.73
CA LYS A 119 0.69 -17.46 -15.01
C LYS A 119 1.30 -18.51 -15.89
N GLN A 120 2.64 -18.48 -16.09
CA GLN A 120 3.36 -19.46 -16.91
C GLN A 120 3.25 -20.88 -16.36
N ALA A 121 3.45 -21.05 -15.05
CA ALA A 121 3.35 -22.33 -14.37
C ALA A 121 1.94 -22.93 -14.47
N ARG A 122 0.91 -22.08 -14.35
CA ARG A 122 -0.49 -22.50 -14.49
C ARG A 122 -0.82 -22.95 -15.92
N GLU A 123 -0.33 -22.23 -16.94
CA GLU A 123 -0.53 -22.58 -18.35
C GLU A 123 0.18 -23.90 -18.71
N ALA A 124 1.33 -24.17 -18.07
CA ALA A 124 2.12 -25.37 -18.29
C ALA A 124 1.77 -26.55 -17.35
N ASP A 125 0.84 -26.38 -16.42
CA ASP A 125 0.53 -27.31 -15.32
C ASP A 125 1.78 -27.73 -14.52
N ASP A 126 2.72 -26.78 -14.31
CA ASP A 126 4.02 -26.95 -13.66
C ASP A 126 4.14 -26.12 -12.38
N PHE A 127 3.61 -26.66 -11.26
CA PHE A 127 3.77 -26.02 -9.94
C PHE A 127 5.24 -25.90 -9.52
N GLY A 128 6.11 -26.82 -9.95
CA GLY A 128 7.53 -26.83 -9.57
C GLY A 128 8.26 -25.54 -9.97
N SER A 129 7.93 -24.97 -11.11
CA SER A 129 8.50 -23.71 -11.58
C SER A 129 8.02 -22.49 -10.77
N PHE A 130 6.82 -22.55 -10.18
CA PHE A 130 6.28 -21.47 -9.33
C PHE A 130 6.71 -21.58 -7.86
N GLN A 131 6.96 -22.77 -7.35
CA GLN A 131 7.24 -23.04 -5.94
C GLN A 131 8.30 -22.11 -5.31
N PRO A 132 9.47 -21.83 -5.94
CA PRO A 132 10.46 -20.92 -5.34
C PRO A 132 9.97 -19.48 -5.22
N HIS A 133 9.12 -19.03 -6.13
CA HIS A 133 8.51 -17.69 -6.06
C HIS A 133 7.49 -17.59 -4.90
N LEU A 134 6.70 -18.65 -4.70
CA LEU A 134 5.76 -18.74 -3.59
C LEU A 134 6.51 -18.76 -2.25
N ALA A 135 7.58 -19.56 -2.14
CA ALA A 135 8.41 -19.61 -0.93
C ALA A 135 8.94 -18.22 -0.55
N ARG A 136 9.47 -17.46 -1.53
CA ARG A 136 9.95 -16.10 -1.28
C ARG A 136 8.85 -15.14 -0.86
N LEU A 137 7.65 -15.24 -1.42
CA LEU A 137 6.49 -14.45 -0.98
C LEU A 137 6.12 -14.76 0.47
N ILE A 138 6.12 -16.04 0.87
CA ILE A 138 5.82 -16.45 2.25
C ILE A 138 6.86 -15.89 3.23
N GLU A 139 8.16 -15.93 2.89
CA GLU A 139 9.22 -15.32 3.70
C GLU A 139 8.99 -13.83 3.93
N LEU A 140 8.68 -13.06 2.87
CA LEU A 140 8.38 -11.64 2.98
C LEU A 140 7.12 -11.36 3.80
N GLN A 141 6.09 -12.20 3.69
CA GLN A 141 4.88 -12.04 4.50
C GLN A 141 5.15 -12.32 6.00
N ARG A 142 6.00 -13.30 6.32
CA ARG A 142 6.44 -13.55 7.70
C ARG A 142 7.24 -12.37 8.24
N GLU A 143 8.23 -11.89 7.49
CA GLU A 143 8.99 -10.70 7.86
C GLU A 143 8.08 -9.48 8.10
N MET A 144 7.05 -9.29 7.28
CA MET A 144 6.07 -8.23 7.47
C MET A 144 5.27 -8.40 8.76
N ALA A 145 4.85 -9.63 9.08
CA ALA A 145 4.15 -9.96 10.33
C ALA A 145 5.01 -9.66 11.56
N GLU A 146 6.28 -10.09 11.55
CA GLU A 146 7.26 -9.78 12.61
C GLU A 146 7.42 -8.26 12.80
N ARG A 147 7.57 -7.50 11.71
CA ARG A 147 7.67 -6.03 11.76
C ARG A 147 6.40 -5.40 12.35
N TYR A 148 5.24 -5.98 12.14
CA TYR A 148 3.98 -5.53 12.74
C TYR A 148 3.86 -5.91 14.23
N GLY A 149 4.68 -6.85 14.71
CA GLY A 149 4.70 -7.34 16.09
C GLY A 149 3.74 -8.49 16.30
N TYR A 150 3.52 -9.32 15.29
CA TYR A 150 2.89 -10.61 15.42
C TYR A 150 4.02 -11.64 15.59
N ASP A 151 4.07 -12.27 16.77
CA ASP A 151 4.93 -13.40 17.04
C ASP A 151 4.23 -14.69 16.58
N ASP A 152 5.02 -15.72 16.15
CA ASP A 152 4.51 -17.05 15.75
C ASP A 152 3.89 -17.80 16.95
#